data_3eb820fbc8f2740ec24f13221b154849
#
_entry.id   3eb820fbc8f2740ec24f13221b154849
#
_cell.length_a   1.000
_cell.length_b   1.000
_cell.length_c   1.000
_cell.angle_alpha   90.00
_cell.angle_beta   90.00
_cell.angle_gamma   90.00
#
_symmetry.space_group_name_H-M   'P 1'
#
loop_
_entity.id
_entity.type
_entity.pdbx_description
1 polymer ?
#
loop_
_entity_poly.entity_id
_entity_poly.type
_entity_poly.pdbx_seq_one_letter_code
_entity_poly.pdbx_strand_id
1 'polypeptide(L)'
;MRRGITATALVAALALAATACGSDDESGGSKSSGELSGTVTWWDTSTVGSEDKVFKKIAEGFEKKHPKVDVKYVNVPFGEAQNKFKNAAQAGAGAPDVIRSEVAWTPEFADLGYLAPLDGTTALKDQDDFLDQAAASTKYKDKTYAVPQVIDSMGIFYNKKIFKEAGVEVPQNIADLKTVSKTIKDKTGKTGLYLRGDDAYWFLSFLYGEGGDLVDAKSKTVTVNNPEGVKAFKTVKDLVDSGAAKTDATDGWENMQSSFKDGKVAMMINGPWAVADTLTGKEFTDKANLGISPVPAGTAGQGAPQGGHNLAVYAGSKNLDASYAFVEYMTSVETQAQTAGELNLLPTRTSAYAKQEAADSEIVQFFKPVVETAVERPWIPETGSLFAPLVTEYTKVLTGQTTPEKAASTTGDSYRKLLKGWK
;
A
#
# COMPACT_ATOMS: atom_id res chain seq x y z
N MET A 1 39.20 44.57 50.00
CA MET A 1 40.61 44.76 49.59
C MET A 1 40.61 44.50 48.06
N ARG A 2 40.62 45.53 47.21
CA ARG A 2 41.77 46.15 46.54
C ARG A 2 42.65 45.06 45.90
N ARG A 3 42.84 44.96 44.63
CA ARG A 3 43.33 45.80 43.51
C ARG A 3 43.28 44.89 42.27
N GLY A 4 43.03 45.19 41.02
CA GLY A 4 43.28 46.40 40.24
C GLY A 4 44.22 46.11 39.07
N ILE A 5 43.77 46.47 37.83
CA ILE A 5 44.59 47.04 36.72
C ILE A 5 45.40 46.02 35.92
N THR A 6 45.49 45.99 34.63
CA THR A 6 45.42 46.98 33.53
C THR A 6 45.28 46.34 32.15
N ALA A 7 44.68 47.10 31.23
CA ALA A 7 44.61 46.92 29.80
C ALA A 7 45.94 47.03 29.08
N THR A 8 46.05 46.41 27.90
CA THR A 8 46.85 47.01 26.79
C THR A 8 46.22 46.63 25.43
N ALA A 9 45.79 47.60 24.72
CA ALA A 9 45.37 47.55 23.33
C ALA A 9 46.60 47.68 22.42
N LEU A 10 46.60 47.02 21.26
CA LEU A 10 47.40 47.37 20.13
C LEU A 10 46.64 47.22 18.84
N VAL A 11 46.55 48.33 18.14
CA VAL A 11 45.93 48.59 16.83
C VAL A 11 47.02 48.56 15.77
N ALA A 12 46.76 47.95 14.64
CA ALA A 12 47.29 48.31 13.30
C ALA A 12 46.52 47.49 12.26
N ALA A 13 45.67 48.03 11.47
CA ALA A 13 45.70 48.94 10.32
C ALA A 13 45.93 48.26 8.97
N LEU A 14 44.81 48.29 8.18
CA LEU A 14 44.63 48.51 6.73
C LEU A 14 45.48 47.80 5.68
N ALA A 15 44.76 47.09 4.78
CA ALA A 15 44.93 47.37 3.33
C ALA A 15 43.62 47.03 2.59
N LEU A 16 42.97 48.03 1.99
CA LEU A 16 41.91 47.97 1.01
C LEU A 16 42.46 47.52 -0.35
N ALA A 17 41.74 46.62 -1.03
CA ALA A 17 41.68 46.62 -2.49
C ALA A 17 40.25 46.31 -2.91
N ALA A 18 39.56 47.36 -3.38
CA ALA A 18 38.30 47.27 -4.08
C ALA A 18 38.54 47.05 -5.57
N THR A 19 37.86 46.08 -6.17
CA THR A 19 37.55 46.16 -7.60
C THR A 19 36.13 45.63 -7.83
N ALA A 20 35.44 46.35 -8.62
CA ALA A 20 34.05 46.57 -8.90
C ALA A 20 33.34 45.48 -9.68
N CYS A 21 32.00 45.49 -9.49
CA CYS A 21 30.92 45.32 -10.45
C CYS A 21 30.92 44.13 -11.43
N GLY A 22 29.87 43.32 -11.29
CA GLY A 22 29.29 42.46 -12.30
C GLY A 22 28.03 41.85 -11.73
N SER A 23 26.90 42.54 -11.92
CA SER A 23 25.56 41.98 -11.78
C SER A 23 25.35 40.98 -12.89
N ASP A 24 24.97 39.78 -12.54
CA ASP A 24 24.07 38.95 -13.36
C ASP A 24 23.37 37.94 -12.44
N ASP A 25 22.06 38.08 -12.36
CA ASP A 25 21.14 37.09 -11.81
C ASP A 25 21.18 35.83 -12.70
N GLU A 26 21.71 34.77 -12.19
CA GLU A 26 21.39 33.42 -12.65
C GLU A 26 21.08 32.54 -11.44
N SER A 27 19.79 32.20 -11.33
CA SER A 27 19.30 31.11 -10.50
C SER A 27 19.85 29.79 -11.04
N GLY A 28 21.11 29.52 -10.75
CA GLY A 28 21.79 28.26 -11.07
C GLY A 28 21.48 27.23 -9.99
N GLY A 29 20.57 26.31 -10.27
CA GLY A 29 20.48 25.06 -9.52
C GLY A 29 21.86 24.40 -9.49
N SER A 30 22.47 24.34 -8.30
CA SER A 30 23.75 23.68 -8.07
C SER A 30 23.58 22.20 -8.38
N LYS A 31 24.01 21.75 -9.56
CA LYS A 31 24.27 20.34 -9.82
C LYS A 31 25.48 19.96 -8.96
N SER A 32 25.21 19.36 -7.80
CA SER A 32 26.23 18.68 -7.03
C SER A 32 26.82 17.56 -7.89
N SER A 33 28.00 17.79 -8.47
CA SER A 33 28.78 16.78 -9.21
C SER A 33 29.58 15.86 -8.25
N GLY A 34 29.18 15.81 -6.98
CA GLY A 34 29.78 14.96 -5.97
C GLY A 34 29.24 13.52 -6.06
N GLU A 35 30.12 12.55 -5.83
CA GLU A 35 29.72 11.15 -5.65
C GLU A 35 28.73 11.03 -4.47
N LEU A 36 27.62 10.31 -4.66
CA LEU A 36 26.61 10.09 -3.60
C LEU A 36 27.26 9.41 -2.39
N SER A 37 26.92 9.88 -1.19
CA SER A 37 27.46 9.34 0.06
C SER A 37 26.49 9.55 1.22
N GLY A 38 26.68 8.81 2.30
CA GLY A 38 25.88 8.93 3.53
C GLY A 38 25.06 7.68 3.84
N THR A 39 24.22 7.74 4.86
CA THR A 39 23.36 6.61 5.25
C THR A 39 21.93 6.90 4.89
N VAL A 40 21.28 6.02 4.15
CA VAL A 40 19.83 6.04 3.88
C VAL A 40 19.16 5.03 4.80
N THR A 41 18.47 5.49 5.83
CA THR A 41 17.61 4.62 6.63
C THR A 41 16.31 4.40 5.90
N TRP A 42 16.03 3.14 5.53
CA TRP A 42 14.81 2.77 4.81
C TRP A 42 13.89 1.92 5.69
N TRP A 43 12.68 2.43 5.95
CA TRP A 43 11.61 1.63 6.57
C TRP A 43 10.79 0.94 5.49
N ASP A 44 10.84 -0.39 5.54
CA ASP A 44 10.12 -1.27 4.64
C ASP A 44 8.98 -1.97 5.38
N THR A 45 7.80 -2.01 4.76
CA THR A 45 6.57 -2.59 5.31
C THR A 45 6.21 -3.94 4.71
N SER A 46 7.15 -4.56 4.01
CA SER A 46 6.95 -5.85 3.34
C SER A 46 6.84 -7.02 4.31
N THR A 47 6.27 -8.12 3.81
CA THR A 47 6.06 -9.35 4.58
C THR A 47 7.39 -10.01 4.93
N VAL A 48 7.61 -10.23 6.23
CA VAL A 48 8.82 -10.88 6.75
C VAL A 48 8.90 -12.33 6.30
N GLY A 49 10.10 -12.75 5.88
CA GLY A 49 10.38 -14.12 5.46
C GLY A 49 10.19 -14.39 3.97
N SER A 50 9.55 -13.46 3.25
CA SER A 50 9.32 -13.55 1.80
C SER A 50 9.79 -12.30 1.07
N GLU A 51 8.98 -11.24 1.04
CA GLU A 51 9.27 -9.99 0.31
C GLU A 51 10.50 -9.26 0.85
N ASP A 52 10.66 -9.20 2.17
CA ASP A 52 11.74 -8.52 2.86
C ASP A 52 13.13 -8.95 2.39
N LYS A 53 13.30 -10.25 2.11
CA LYS A 53 14.57 -10.81 1.63
C LYS A 53 14.94 -10.30 0.24
N VAL A 54 13.95 -10.21 -0.65
CA VAL A 54 14.15 -9.75 -2.03
C VAL A 54 14.41 -8.26 -2.04
N PHE A 55 13.64 -7.46 -1.33
CA PHE A 55 13.84 -6.02 -1.26
C PHE A 55 15.17 -5.65 -0.61
N LYS A 56 15.60 -6.37 0.43
CA LYS A 56 16.91 -6.20 1.02
C LYS A 56 18.04 -6.50 0.01
N LYS A 57 17.94 -7.61 -0.72
CA LYS A 57 18.90 -7.97 -1.78
C LYS A 57 18.97 -6.90 -2.87
N ILE A 58 17.82 -6.31 -3.24
CA ILE A 58 17.75 -5.21 -4.21
C ILE A 58 18.47 -3.97 -3.65
N ALA A 59 18.24 -3.61 -2.37
CA ALA A 59 18.92 -2.50 -1.72
C ALA A 59 20.45 -2.68 -1.66
N GLU A 60 20.92 -3.91 -1.40
CA GLU A 60 22.35 -4.26 -1.50
C GLU A 60 22.92 -4.06 -2.92
N GLY A 61 22.06 -4.19 -3.95
CA GLY A 61 22.41 -3.87 -5.34
C GLY A 61 22.66 -2.38 -5.56
N PHE A 62 21.92 -1.52 -4.88
CA PHE A 62 22.14 -0.07 -4.89
C PHE A 62 23.46 0.30 -4.23
N GLU A 63 23.81 -0.28 -3.07
CA GLU A 63 25.09 -0.03 -2.39
C GLU A 63 26.29 -0.42 -3.24
N LYS A 64 26.19 -1.52 -4.00
CA LYS A 64 27.25 -1.92 -4.96
C LYS A 64 27.47 -0.89 -6.06
N LYS A 65 26.41 -0.19 -6.50
CA LYS A 65 26.50 0.90 -7.49
C LYS A 65 26.99 2.21 -6.87
N HIS A 66 26.72 2.40 -5.58
CA HIS A 66 27.03 3.62 -4.83
C HIS A 66 27.79 3.27 -3.53
N PRO A 67 29.08 2.86 -3.61
CA PRO A 67 29.81 2.25 -2.49
C PRO A 67 30.08 3.18 -1.30
N LYS A 68 29.76 4.47 -1.43
CA LYS A 68 29.83 5.45 -0.32
C LYS A 68 28.45 5.70 0.33
N VAL A 69 27.42 5.02 -0.14
CA VAL A 69 26.08 5.06 0.49
C VAL A 69 25.86 3.75 1.23
N ASP A 70 25.44 3.85 2.50
CA ASP A 70 25.02 2.73 3.35
C ASP A 70 23.50 2.75 3.47
N VAL A 71 22.83 1.62 3.15
CA VAL A 71 21.37 1.51 3.28
C VAL A 71 21.03 0.74 4.55
N LYS A 72 20.60 1.47 5.56
CA LYS A 72 20.11 0.88 6.80
C LYS A 72 18.67 0.40 6.61
N TYR A 73 18.52 -0.86 6.22
CA TYR A 73 17.22 -1.51 6.09
C TYR A 73 16.57 -1.78 7.46
N VAL A 74 15.31 -1.38 7.61
CA VAL A 74 14.50 -1.62 8.82
C VAL A 74 13.12 -2.11 8.39
N ASN A 75 12.79 -3.36 8.68
CA ASN A 75 11.43 -3.83 8.50
C ASN A 75 10.54 -3.31 9.64
N VAL A 76 9.40 -2.74 9.30
CA VAL A 76 8.40 -2.24 10.23
C VAL A 76 7.08 -2.96 9.95
N PRO A 77 6.44 -3.61 10.93
CA PRO A 77 5.16 -4.25 10.73
C PRO A 77 4.14 -3.28 10.11
N PHE A 78 3.45 -3.74 9.06
CA PHE A 78 2.52 -2.91 8.29
C PHE A 78 1.49 -2.18 9.18
N GLY A 79 0.87 -2.90 10.12
CA GLY A 79 -0.16 -2.34 11.02
C GLY A 79 0.35 -1.25 11.98
N GLU A 80 1.67 -1.13 12.17
CA GLU A 80 2.28 -0.14 13.05
C GLU A 80 2.89 1.04 12.27
N ALA A 81 3.25 0.83 11.01
CA ALA A 81 4.15 1.70 10.25
C ALA A 81 3.61 3.12 10.10
N GLN A 82 2.31 3.28 9.79
CA GLN A 82 1.68 4.59 9.61
C GLN A 82 1.82 5.46 10.87
N ASN A 83 1.42 4.93 12.03
CA ASN A 83 1.48 5.68 13.29
C ASN A 83 2.92 5.89 13.77
N LYS A 84 3.78 4.89 13.59
CA LYS A 84 5.19 4.99 13.96
C LYS A 84 5.90 6.08 13.15
N PHE A 85 5.63 6.14 11.82
CA PHE A 85 6.19 7.19 10.97
C PHE A 85 5.68 8.58 11.38
N LYS A 86 4.36 8.76 11.55
CA LYS A 86 3.78 10.03 12.00
C LYS A 86 4.40 10.53 13.31
N ASN A 87 4.51 9.63 14.30
CA ASN A 87 5.09 9.99 15.60
C ASN A 87 6.55 10.41 15.48
N ALA A 88 7.36 9.67 14.71
CA ALA A 88 8.77 9.97 14.52
C ALA A 88 8.98 11.27 13.72
N ALA A 89 8.21 11.48 12.66
CA ALA A 89 8.25 12.69 11.85
C ALA A 89 7.80 13.93 12.64
N GLN A 90 6.74 13.81 13.44
CA GLN A 90 6.28 14.88 14.34
C GLN A 90 7.32 15.24 15.41
N ALA A 91 8.00 14.24 15.95
CA ALA A 91 9.06 14.46 16.94
C ALA A 91 10.34 15.04 16.32
N GLY A 92 10.49 15.02 14.98
CA GLY A 92 11.70 15.43 14.29
C GLY A 92 12.90 14.52 14.56
N ALA A 93 12.67 13.31 15.07
CA ALA A 93 13.71 12.37 15.47
C ALA A 93 13.26 10.91 15.27
N GLY A 94 14.18 10.06 14.77
CA GLY A 94 13.93 8.64 14.60
C GLY A 94 13.11 8.26 13.37
N ALA A 95 12.68 9.24 12.55
CA ALA A 95 12.07 8.95 11.26
C ALA A 95 13.12 8.40 10.27
N PRO A 96 12.72 7.55 9.32
CA PRO A 96 13.61 7.07 8.25
C PRO A 96 13.88 8.18 7.24
N ASP A 97 14.89 8.00 6.38
CA ASP A 97 15.08 8.85 5.21
C ASP A 97 14.06 8.50 4.11
N VAL A 98 13.77 7.20 3.94
CA VAL A 98 12.80 6.68 2.97
C VAL A 98 11.83 5.72 3.68
N ILE A 99 10.54 5.83 3.36
CA ILE A 99 9.50 4.90 3.82
C ILE A 99 8.81 4.23 2.64
N ARG A 100 8.61 2.90 2.71
CA ARG A 100 7.65 2.18 1.89
C ARG A 100 6.26 2.39 2.47
N SER A 101 5.53 3.30 1.87
CA SER A 101 4.22 3.79 2.33
C SER A 101 3.09 3.08 1.57
N GLU A 102 2.06 2.63 2.26
CA GLU A 102 0.82 2.26 1.60
C GLU A 102 0.26 3.48 0.85
N VAL A 103 -0.31 3.26 -0.34
CA VAL A 103 -0.66 4.35 -1.28
C VAL A 103 -1.58 5.41 -0.66
N ALA A 104 -2.52 5.03 0.21
CA ALA A 104 -3.45 5.97 0.85
C ALA A 104 -2.83 6.81 1.97
N TRP A 105 -1.60 6.50 2.42
CA TRP A 105 -0.93 7.33 3.44
C TRP A 105 -0.22 8.54 2.85
N THR A 106 0.08 8.52 1.56
CA THR A 106 0.82 9.61 0.90
C THR A 106 0.12 10.97 1.06
N PRO A 107 -1.19 11.14 0.79
CA PRO A 107 -1.86 12.42 0.97
C PRO A 107 -1.84 12.92 2.43
N GLU A 108 -2.00 12.04 3.42
CA GLU A 108 -1.92 12.39 4.85
C GLU A 108 -0.54 12.90 5.22
N PHE A 109 0.50 12.14 4.87
CA PHE A 109 1.87 12.51 5.22
C PHE A 109 2.31 13.79 4.51
N ALA A 110 1.84 14.03 3.28
CA ALA A 110 2.09 15.25 2.54
C ALA A 110 1.37 16.46 3.16
N ASP A 111 0.11 16.31 3.57
CA ASP A 111 -0.66 17.39 4.23
C ASP A 111 -0.05 17.79 5.58
N LEU A 112 0.49 16.83 6.32
CA LEU A 112 1.21 17.05 7.58
C LEU A 112 2.63 17.66 7.37
N GLY A 113 3.09 17.80 6.11
CA GLY A 113 4.41 18.32 5.79
C GLY A 113 5.57 17.37 6.11
N TYR A 114 5.29 16.06 6.22
CA TYR A 114 6.32 15.07 6.57
C TYR A 114 7.08 14.53 5.36
N LEU A 115 6.58 14.74 4.15
CA LEU A 115 7.22 14.28 2.93
C LEU A 115 7.90 15.42 2.17
N ALA A 116 9.06 15.13 1.60
CA ALA A 116 9.71 16.03 0.66
C ALA A 116 8.97 16.01 -0.69
N PRO A 117 8.68 17.19 -1.30
CA PRO A 117 8.21 17.21 -2.67
C PRO A 117 9.31 16.72 -3.62
N LEU A 118 8.93 15.91 -4.59
CA LEU A 118 9.87 15.24 -5.49
C LEU A 118 10.00 15.91 -6.86
N ASP A 119 9.15 16.91 -7.16
CA ASP A 119 9.17 17.61 -8.44
C ASP A 119 10.55 18.21 -8.71
N GLY A 120 11.11 17.90 -9.88
CA GLY A 120 12.45 18.33 -10.29
C GLY A 120 13.62 17.55 -9.70
N THR A 121 13.37 16.49 -8.89
CA THR A 121 14.41 15.61 -8.34
C THR A 121 14.66 14.38 -9.24
N THR A 122 15.78 13.70 -9.02
CA THR A 122 16.12 12.46 -9.72
C THR A 122 15.15 11.31 -9.40
N ALA A 123 14.46 11.35 -8.25
CA ALA A 123 13.49 10.34 -7.86
C ALA A 123 12.34 10.18 -8.87
N LEU A 124 11.97 11.24 -9.61
CA LEU A 124 10.92 11.24 -10.64
C LEU A 124 11.44 11.01 -12.06
N LYS A 125 12.65 10.44 -12.21
CA LYS A 125 13.16 10.11 -13.53
C LYS A 125 12.21 9.21 -14.30
N ASP A 126 12.02 9.52 -15.59
CA ASP A 126 11.11 8.79 -16.50
C ASP A 126 9.69 8.62 -15.92
N GLN A 127 9.17 9.68 -15.28
CA GLN A 127 7.86 9.63 -14.60
C GLN A 127 6.68 9.32 -15.53
N ASP A 128 6.80 9.63 -16.82
CA ASP A 128 5.75 9.38 -17.84
C ASP A 128 5.58 7.87 -18.16
N ASP A 129 6.50 7.02 -17.70
CA ASP A 129 6.41 5.56 -17.82
C ASP A 129 5.55 4.92 -16.72
N PHE A 130 5.17 5.66 -15.68
CA PHE A 130 4.28 5.14 -14.65
C PHE A 130 2.83 5.04 -15.12
N LEU A 131 2.14 3.99 -14.70
CA LEU A 131 0.70 3.86 -14.90
C LEU A 131 -0.03 5.03 -14.24
N ASP A 132 -0.98 5.65 -14.95
CA ASP A 132 -1.75 6.81 -14.45
C ASP A 132 -2.39 6.56 -13.09
N GLN A 133 -2.99 5.39 -12.90
CA GLN A 133 -3.61 4.98 -11.64
C GLN A 133 -2.59 4.92 -10.49
N ALA A 134 -1.39 4.38 -10.73
CA ALA A 134 -0.34 4.35 -9.71
C ALA A 134 0.16 5.76 -9.38
N ALA A 135 0.37 6.60 -10.41
CA ALA A 135 0.81 7.98 -10.26
C ALA A 135 -0.22 8.86 -9.51
N ALA A 136 -1.52 8.57 -9.64
CA ALA A 136 -2.57 9.34 -8.95
C ALA A 136 -2.41 9.32 -7.43
N SER A 137 -2.00 8.19 -6.84
CA SER A 137 -1.82 8.02 -5.39
C SER A 137 -0.63 8.78 -4.80
N THR A 138 0.26 9.33 -5.64
CA THR A 138 1.51 9.99 -5.21
C THR A 138 1.39 11.48 -5.08
N LYS A 139 0.25 12.04 -5.50
CA LYS A 139 0.04 13.49 -5.63
C LYS A 139 -0.78 14.06 -4.47
N TYR A 140 -0.42 15.26 -4.07
CA TYR A 140 -1.20 16.08 -3.16
C TYR A 140 -1.02 17.57 -3.50
N LYS A 141 -2.13 18.32 -3.70
CA LYS A 141 -2.14 19.76 -4.04
C LYS A 141 -1.12 20.10 -5.15
N ASP A 142 -1.25 19.46 -6.30
CA ASP A 142 -0.45 19.70 -7.51
C ASP A 142 1.06 19.41 -7.38
N LYS A 143 1.50 18.75 -6.31
CA LYS A 143 2.87 18.26 -6.13
C LYS A 143 2.94 16.76 -5.98
N THR A 144 4.07 16.20 -6.38
CA THR A 144 4.37 14.77 -6.23
C THR A 144 5.20 14.55 -4.98
N TYR A 145 4.77 13.64 -4.10
CA TYR A 145 5.41 13.37 -2.80
C TYR A 145 5.96 11.96 -2.64
N ALA A 146 5.69 11.10 -3.62
CA ALA A 146 6.18 9.73 -3.59
C ALA A 146 6.39 9.22 -5.01
N VAL A 147 7.03 8.05 -5.13
CA VAL A 147 7.20 7.34 -6.40
C VAL A 147 6.52 5.98 -6.28
N PRO A 148 5.67 5.58 -7.25
CA PRO A 148 4.99 4.29 -7.20
C PRO A 148 5.99 3.15 -7.27
N GLN A 149 5.96 2.22 -6.31
CA GLN A 149 6.84 1.05 -6.27
C GLN A 149 6.13 -0.19 -6.80
N VAL A 150 4.96 -0.49 -6.26
CA VAL A 150 4.10 -1.60 -6.68
C VAL A 150 2.66 -1.13 -6.71
N ILE A 151 1.89 -1.66 -7.65
CA ILE A 151 0.44 -1.52 -7.69
C ILE A 151 -0.19 -2.89 -7.47
N ASP A 152 -1.34 -2.93 -6.83
CA ASP A 152 -2.03 -4.18 -6.60
C ASP A 152 -3.56 -4.01 -6.59
N SER A 153 -4.23 -5.14 -6.61
CA SER A 153 -5.65 -5.26 -6.36
C SER A 153 -5.96 -6.66 -5.84
N MET A 154 -7.22 -6.95 -5.56
CA MET A 154 -7.63 -8.24 -5.02
C MET A 154 -8.27 -9.13 -6.08
N GLY A 155 -8.05 -10.44 -5.91
CA GLY A 155 -8.74 -11.51 -6.61
C GLY A 155 -9.24 -12.55 -5.61
N ILE A 156 -9.99 -13.54 -6.09
CA ILE A 156 -10.35 -14.71 -5.31
C ILE A 156 -9.33 -15.81 -5.55
N PHE A 157 -8.66 -16.25 -4.49
CA PHE A 157 -7.75 -17.40 -4.51
C PHE A 157 -8.54 -18.64 -4.15
N TYR A 158 -8.38 -19.73 -4.91
CA TYR A 158 -9.10 -20.96 -4.67
C TYR A 158 -8.23 -22.21 -4.86
N ASN A 159 -8.53 -23.25 -4.11
CA ASN A 159 -7.89 -24.56 -4.22
C ASN A 159 -8.58 -25.39 -5.30
N LYS A 160 -7.95 -25.53 -6.47
CA LYS A 160 -8.51 -26.25 -7.64
C LYS A 160 -8.87 -27.70 -7.33
N LYS A 161 -8.11 -28.37 -6.45
CA LYS A 161 -8.39 -29.75 -6.05
C LYS A 161 -9.71 -29.85 -5.26
N ILE A 162 -9.93 -28.94 -4.29
CA ILE A 162 -11.18 -28.89 -3.52
C ILE A 162 -12.36 -28.56 -4.44
N PHE A 163 -12.20 -27.62 -5.36
CA PHE A 163 -13.25 -27.26 -6.33
C PHE A 163 -13.62 -28.43 -7.24
N LYS A 164 -12.60 -29.15 -7.75
CA LYS A 164 -12.79 -30.37 -8.55
C LYS A 164 -13.51 -31.47 -7.75
N GLU A 165 -13.11 -31.69 -6.49
CA GLU A 165 -13.72 -32.67 -5.59
C GLU A 165 -15.19 -32.32 -5.31
N ALA A 166 -15.49 -31.04 -5.09
CA ALA A 166 -16.85 -30.54 -4.90
C ALA A 166 -17.69 -30.52 -6.20
N GLY A 167 -17.04 -30.54 -7.37
CA GLY A 167 -17.69 -30.40 -8.67
C GLY A 167 -18.35 -29.04 -8.85
N VAL A 168 -17.65 -27.97 -8.46
CA VAL A 168 -18.10 -26.59 -8.57
C VAL A 168 -17.15 -25.76 -9.40
N GLU A 169 -17.68 -24.72 -10.05
CA GLU A 169 -16.91 -23.70 -10.75
C GLU A 169 -16.64 -22.50 -9.83
N VAL A 170 -15.68 -21.67 -10.23
CA VAL A 170 -15.32 -20.44 -9.50
C VAL A 170 -16.51 -19.46 -9.56
N PRO A 171 -16.98 -18.92 -8.41
CA PRO A 171 -18.10 -18.00 -8.40
C PRO A 171 -17.78 -16.72 -9.19
N GLN A 172 -18.64 -16.38 -10.14
CA GLN A 172 -18.51 -15.18 -10.96
C GLN A 172 -19.22 -13.96 -10.33
N ASN A 173 -20.22 -14.23 -9.49
CA ASN A 173 -21.02 -13.21 -8.82
C ASN A 173 -21.00 -13.42 -7.30
N ILE A 174 -21.13 -12.36 -6.55
CA ILE A 174 -21.23 -12.39 -5.08
C ILE A 174 -22.39 -13.29 -4.63
N ALA A 175 -23.50 -13.29 -5.36
CA ALA A 175 -24.65 -14.15 -5.06
C ALA A 175 -24.32 -15.66 -5.13
N ASP A 176 -23.37 -16.06 -5.97
CA ASP A 176 -22.96 -17.45 -6.15
C ASP A 176 -22.07 -17.95 -4.99
N LEU A 177 -21.37 -17.04 -4.29
CA LEU A 177 -20.47 -17.38 -3.19
C LEU A 177 -21.13 -18.30 -2.16
N LYS A 178 -22.36 -17.99 -1.77
CA LYS A 178 -23.12 -18.76 -0.77
C LYS A 178 -23.40 -20.18 -1.25
N THR A 179 -23.88 -20.32 -2.49
CA THR A 179 -24.22 -21.64 -3.08
C THR A 179 -22.97 -22.49 -3.29
N VAL A 180 -21.93 -21.91 -3.86
CA VAL A 180 -20.63 -22.58 -4.08
C VAL A 180 -20.04 -23.03 -2.74
N SER A 181 -20.00 -22.12 -1.75
CA SER A 181 -19.46 -22.43 -0.41
C SER A 181 -20.23 -23.56 0.27
N LYS A 182 -21.57 -23.54 0.19
CA LYS A 182 -22.40 -24.59 0.75
C LYS A 182 -22.15 -25.93 0.06
N THR A 183 -22.07 -25.95 -1.26
CA THR A 183 -21.79 -27.20 -2.02
C THR A 183 -20.42 -27.77 -1.66
N ILE A 184 -19.40 -26.93 -1.51
CA ILE A 184 -18.06 -27.35 -1.04
C ILE A 184 -18.17 -27.99 0.34
N LYS A 185 -18.87 -27.34 1.28
CA LYS A 185 -19.05 -27.85 2.65
C LYS A 185 -19.76 -29.19 2.66
N ASP A 186 -20.85 -29.33 1.93
CA ASP A 186 -21.65 -30.53 1.90
C ASP A 186 -20.91 -31.73 1.29
N LYS A 187 -20.07 -31.50 0.26
CA LYS A 187 -19.38 -32.58 -0.45
C LYS A 187 -18.00 -32.91 0.11
N THR A 188 -17.27 -31.93 0.67
CA THR A 188 -15.87 -32.11 1.07
C THR A 188 -15.66 -31.94 2.57
N GLY A 189 -16.63 -31.43 3.31
CA GLY A 189 -16.50 -31.05 4.72
C GLY A 189 -15.66 -29.80 4.96
N LYS A 190 -15.08 -29.19 3.90
CA LYS A 190 -14.24 -27.98 3.98
C LYS A 190 -15.10 -26.74 4.09
N THR A 191 -14.57 -25.66 4.67
CA THR A 191 -15.20 -24.34 4.61
C THR A 191 -15.08 -23.75 3.21
N GLY A 192 -16.13 -23.14 2.68
CA GLY A 192 -16.08 -22.56 1.34
C GLY A 192 -15.19 -21.33 1.26
N LEU A 193 -15.50 -20.28 2.02
CA LEU A 193 -14.82 -18.99 1.98
C LEU A 193 -14.25 -18.60 3.34
N TYR A 194 -13.09 -17.93 3.35
CA TYR A 194 -12.61 -17.18 4.49
C TYR A 194 -12.76 -15.68 4.22
N LEU A 195 -13.49 -14.97 5.10
CA LEU A 195 -13.58 -13.51 5.12
C LEU A 195 -12.70 -12.97 6.23
N ARG A 196 -11.71 -12.16 5.90
CA ARG A 196 -10.87 -11.48 6.89
C ARG A 196 -11.69 -10.42 7.63
N GLY A 197 -11.89 -10.61 8.94
CA GLY A 197 -12.81 -9.79 9.74
C GLY A 197 -12.15 -8.67 10.54
N ASP A 198 -10.83 -8.67 10.64
CA ASP A 198 -10.03 -7.68 11.39
C ASP A 198 -9.44 -6.56 10.52
N ASP A 199 -9.76 -6.55 9.22
CA ASP A 199 -9.31 -5.52 8.28
C ASP A 199 -10.40 -5.21 7.24
N ALA A 200 -10.83 -3.96 7.19
CA ALA A 200 -11.91 -3.53 6.31
C ALA A 200 -11.48 -3.34 4.84
N TYR A 201 -10.20 -3.49 4.49
CA TYR A 201 -9.78 -3.50 3.09
C TYR A 201 -10.47 -4.62 2.31
N TRP A 202 -10.68 -5.79 2.95
CA TRP A 202 -11.42 -6.92 2.38
C TRP A 202 -12.92 -6.64 2.16
N PHE A 203 -13.50 -5.75 2.97
CA PHE A 203 -14.89 -5.30 2.81
C PHE A 203 -15.08 -4.46 1.54
N LEU A 204 -14.05 -3.75 1.08
CA LEU A 204 -14.15 -2.88 -0.09
C LEU A 204 -14.58 -3.62 -1.35
N SER A 205 -14.18 -4.89 -1.53
CA SER A 205 -14.62 -5.68 -2.67
C SER A 205 -16.15 -5.86 -2.74
N PHE A 206 -16.79 -5.93 -1.59
CA PHE A 206 -18.26 -6.00 -1.51
C PHE A 206 -18.87 -4.61 -1.67
N LEU A 207 -18.31 -3.59 -1.03
CA LEU A 207 -18.80 -2.22 -1.11
C LEU A 207 -18.79 -1.70 -2.56
N TYR A 208 -17.66 -1.78 -3.22
CA TYR A 208 -17.50 -1.32 -4.60
C TYR A 208 -18.25 -2.21 -5.60
N GLY A 209 -18.28 -3.52 -5.36
CA GLY A 209 -19.06 -4.45 -6.17
C GLY A 209 -20.56 -4.15 -6.17
N GLU A 210 -21.09 -3.61 -5.09
CA GLU A 210 -22.48 -3.16 -5.01
C GLU A 210 -22.68 -1.71 -5.49
N GLY A 211 -21.62 -1.03 -5.95
CA GLY A 211 -21.66 0.35 -6.44
C GLY A 211 -21.60 1.41 -5.34
N GLY A 212 -21.28 1.00 -4.11
CA GLY A 212 -21.02 1.93 -3.00
C GLY A 212 -19.60 2.47 -3.01
N ASP A 213 -19.36 3.49 -2.18
CA ASP A 213 -18.02 4.04 -1.92
C ASP A 213 -17.92 4.51 -0.46
N LEU A 214 -16.72 4.76 0.01
CA LEU A 214 -16.47 5.35 1.33
C LEU A 214 -16.98 6.78 1.38
N VAL A 215 -16.59 7.59 0.41
CA VAL A 215 -16.91 9.01 0.27
C VAL A 215 -16.87 9.43 -1.21
N ASP A 216 -17.61 10.43 -1.58
CA ASP A 216 -17.39 11.18 -2.82
C ASP A 216 -16.54 12.44 -2.51
N ALA A 217 -15.25 12.37 -2.83
CA ALA A 217 -14.31 13.46 -2.58
C ALA A 217 -14.62 14.73 -3.39
N LYS A 218 -15.25 14.61 -4.57
CA LYS A 218 -15.58 15.76 -5.43
C LYS A 218 -16.73 16.56 -4.86
N SER A 219 -17.81 15.88 -4.43
CA SER A 219 -18.98 16.53 -3.84
C SER A 219 -18.85 16.74 -2.32
N LYS A 220 -17.77 16.25 -1.71
CA LYS A 220 -17.56 16.22 -0.24
C LYS A 220 -18.73 15.59 0.50
N THR A 221 -19.09 14.39 0.09
CA THR A 221 -20.24 13.65 0.63
C THR A 221 -19.80 12.30 1.18
N VAL A 222 -20.26 11.95 2.37
CA VAL A 222 -20.10 10.61 2.94
C VAL A 222 -21.08 9.67 2.30
N THR A 223 -20.60 8.56 1.72
CA THR A 223 -21.42 7.64 0.92
C THR A 223 -21.48 6.23 1.47
N VAL A 224 -20.61 5.87 2.42
CA VAL A 224 -20.54 4.52 3.00
C VAL A 224 -21.87 4.02 3.61
N ASN A 225 -22.73 4.93 4.01
CA ASN A 225 -24.06 4.64 4.58
C ASN A 225 -25.24 4.77 3.60
N ASN A 226 -24.97 4.91 2.33
CA ASN A 226 -25.96 4.83 1.26
C ASN A 226 -26.54 3.39 1.14
N PRO A 227 -27.64 3.18 0.40
CA PRO A 227 -28.25 1.85 0.21
C PRO A 227 -27.25 0.77 -0.24
N GLU A 228 -26.30 1.11 -1.09
CA GLU A 228 -25.24 0.24 -1.59
C GLU A 228 -24.30 -0.21 -0.46
N GLY A 229 -23.91 0.71 0.42
CA GLY A 229 -23.09 0.40 1.59
C GLY A 229 -23.82 -0.50 2.58
N VAL A 230 -25.10 -0.21 2.87
CA VAL A 230 -25.95 -1.09 3.70
C VAL A 230 -26.06 -2.49 3.07
N LYS A 231 -26.21 -2.56 1.74
CA LYS A 231 -26.27 -3.83 1.01
C LYS A 231 -24.97 -4.63 1.15
N ALA A 232 -23.81 -3.98 1.03
CA ALA A 232 -22.51 -4.63 1.22
C ALA A 232 -22.38 -5.22 2.63
N PHE A 233 -22.75 -4.50 3.68
CA PHE A 233 -22.76 -5.03 5.05
C PHE A 233 -23.74 -6.21 5.22
N LYS A 234 -24.92 -6.18 4.58
CA LYS A 234 -25.87 -7.32 4.57
C LYS A 234 -25.26 -8.55 3.92
N THR A 235 -24.57 -8.37 2.80
CA THR A 235 -23.94 -9.45 2.05
C THR A 235 -22.90 -10.19 2.88
N VAL A 236 -21.95 -9.46 3.50
CA VAL A 236 -20.91 -10.10 4.31
C VAL A 236 -21.48 -10.78 5.56
N LYS A 237 -22.51 -10.19 6.17
CA LYS A 237 -23.22 -10.81 7.29
C LYS A 237 -23.91 -12.10 6.89
N ASP A 238 -24.63 -12.12 5.77
CA ASP A 238 -25.33 -13.32 5.27
C ASP A 238 -24.36 -14.46 4.94
N LEU A 239 -23.20 -14.15 4.37
CA LEU A 239 -22.15 -15.15 4.11
C LEU A 239 -21.66 -15.83 5.40
N VAL A 240 -21.51 -15.08 6.48
CA VAL A 240 -21.07 -15.63 7.78
C VAL A 240 -22.24 -16.35 8.49
N ASP A 241 -23.40 -15.73 8.60
CA ASP A 241 -24.56 -16.29 9.30
C ASP A 241 -25.05 -17.61 8.67
N SER A 242 -24.93 -17.73 7.35
CA SER A 242 -25.28 -18.98 6.63
C SER A 242 -24.24 -20.07 6.73
N GLY A 243 -23.06 -19.79 7.33
CA GLY A 243 -21.93 -20.72 7.38
C GLY A 243 -21.21 -20.90 6.04
N ALA A 244 -21.51 -20.06 5.03
CA ALA A 244 -20.80 -20.04 3.75
C ALA A 244 -19.37 -19.50 3.91
N ALA A 245 -19.17 -18.57 4.84
CA ALA A 245 -17.86 -18.04 5.18
C ALA A 245 -17.50 -18.25 6.66
N LYS A 246 -16.22 -18.51 6.91
CA LYS A 246 -15.58 -18.39 8.22
C LYS A 246 -14.94 -17.01 8.33
N THR A 247 -14.92 -16.45 9.54
CA THR A 247 -14.21 -15.20 9.85
C THR A 247 -13.63 -15.26 11.26
N ASP A 248 -12.59 -14.47 11.52
CA ASP A 248 -12.04 -14.21 12.84
C ASP A 248 -11.91 -12.70 13.04
N ALA A 249 -12.20 -12.23 14.25
CA ALA A 249 -12.14 -10.81 14.63
C ALA A 249 -10.73 -10.33 15.01
N THR A 250 -9.80 -11.26 15.19
CA THR A 250 -8.39 -11.03 15.51
C THR A 250 -7.55 -12.07 14.79
N ASP A 251 -6.28 -11.74 14.53
CA ASP A 251 -5.32 -12.62 13.84
C ASP A 251 -5.86 -13.13 12.46
N GLY A 252 -6.72 -12.32 11.84
CA GLY A 252 -7.46 -12.70 10.63
C GLY A 252 -6.55 -13.01 9.46
N TRP A 253 -5.42 -12.30 9.33
CA TRP A 253 -4.43 -12.58 8.28
C TRP A 253 -3.81 -13.97 8.45
N GLU A 254 -3.23 -14.25 9.61
CA GLU A 254 -2.54 -15.51 9.91
C GLU A 254 -3.50 -16.69 9.83
N ASN A 255 -4.72 -16.53 10.36
CA ASN A 255 -5.76 -17.56 10.35
C ASN A 255 -6.27 -17.83 8.92
N MET A 256 -6.45 -16.79 8.10
CA MET A 256 -6.84 -16.93 6.69
C MET A 256 -5.75 -17.68 5.90
N GLN A 257 -4.52 -17.20 5.97
CA GLN A 257 -3.39 -17.79 5.26
C GLN A 257 -3.17 -19.25 5.68
N SER A 258 -3.09 -19.54 6.97
CA SER A 258 -2.87 -20.91 7.47
C SER A 258 -4.03 -21.84 7.09
N SER A 259 -5.28 -21.39 7.20
CA SER A 259 -6.45 -22.19 6.85
C SER A 259 -6.49 -22.55 5.36
N PHE A 260 -6.12 -21.62 4.50
CA PHE A 260 -6.06 -21.84 3.06
C PHE A 260 -4.87 -22.75 2.68
N LYS A 261 -3.68 -22.47 3.19
CA LYS A 261 -2.47 -23.26 3.00
C LYS A 261 -2.63 -24.71 3.46
N ASP A 262 -3.45 -24.93 4.48
CA ASP A 262 -3.77 -26.27 5.03
C ASP A 262 -4.93 -26.98 4.32
N GLY A 263 -5.61 -26.32 3.37
CA GLY A 263 -6.78 -26.87 2.70
C GLY A 263 -7.99 -27.05 3.61
N LYS A 264 -8.09 -26.25 4.69
CA LYS A 264 -9.27 -26.20 5.57
C LYS A 264 -10.37 -25.31 4.98
N VAL A 265 -9.95 -24.37 4.14
CA VAL A 265 -10.80 -23.41 3.43
C VAL A 265 -10.53 -23.53 1.94
N ALA A 266 -11.58 -23.49 1.13
CA ALA A 266 -11.47 -23.68 -0.31
C ALA A 266 -11.11 -22.41 -1.08
N MET A 267 -11.50 -21.23 -0.57
CA MET A 267 -11.21 -19.94 -1.20
C MET A 267 -11.06 -18.82 -0.17
N MET A 268 -10.31 -17.80 -0.58
CA MET A 268 -10.15 -16.52 0.14
C MET A 268 -10.05 -15.37 -0.86
N ILE A 269 -10.41 -14.16 -0.47
CA ILE A 269 -10.08 -12.95 -1.22
C ILE A 269 -8.69 -12.50 -0.78
N ASN A 270 -7.78 -12.29 -1.73
CA ASN A 270 -6.42 -11.83 -1.44
C ASN A 270 -5.79 -11.20 -2.69
N GLY A 271 -4.56 -10.69 -2.57
CA GLY A 271 -3.84 -10.06 -3.67
C GLY A 271 -2.48 -10.70 -3.96
N PRO A 272 -1.73 -10.18 -4.96
CA PRO A 272 -0.45 -10.74 -5.40
C PRO A 272 0.59 -10.85 -4.28
N TRP A 273 0.55 -9.98 -3.28
CA TRP A 273 1.41 -10.04 -2.08
C TRP A 273 1.32 -11.35 -1.28
N ALA A 274 0.20 -12.06 -1.39
CA ALA A 274 -0.03 -13.31 -0.66
C ALA A 274 0.45 -14.56 -1.41
N VAL A 275 0.77 -14.45 -2.70
CA VAL A 275 1.09 -15.62 -3.55
C VAL A 275 2.31 -16.36 -3.05
N ALA A 276 3.40 -15.64 -2.77
CA ALA A 276 4.66 -16.26 -2.32
C ALA A 276 4.47 -17.05 -1.02
N ASP A 277 3.74 -16.50 -0.03
CA ASP A 277 3.42 -17.22 1.20
C ASP A 277 2.44 -18.38 0.97
N THR A 278 1.41 -18.19 0.17
CA THR A 278 0.43 -19.23 -0.18
C THR A 278 1.11 -20.47 -0.76
N LEU A 279 2.08 -20.29 -1.66
CA LEU A 279 2.82 -21.38 -2.31
C LEU A 279 3.76 -22.13 -1.37
N THR A 280 3.97 -21.69 -0.13
CA THR A 280 4.65 -22.48 0.91
C THR A 280 3.74 -23.52 1.57
N GLY A 281 2.42 -23.43 1.32
CA GLY A 281 1.43 -24.33 1.93
C GLY A 281 1.50 -25.76 1.41
N LYS A 282 1.15 -26.72 2.28
CA LYS A 282 1.17 -28.15 1.91
C LYS A 282 0.22 -28.51 0.77
N GLU A 283 -0.90 -27.76 0.62
CA GLU A 283 -1.86 -27.96 -0.48
C GLU A 283 -1.33 -27.42 -1.83
N PHE A 284 -0.29 -26.59 -1.80
CA PHE A 284 0.28 -25.90 -2.96
C PHE A 284 1.71 -26.33 -3.28
N THR A 285 2.14 -27.52 -2.81
CA THR A 285 3.39 -28.18 -3.26
C THR A 285 3.40 -28.39 -4.77
N ASP A 286 2.24 -28.74 -5.33
CA ASP A 286 1.95 -28.52 -6.75
C ASP A 286 1.35 -27.12 -6.91
N LYS A 287 2.15 -26.18 -7.42
CA LYS A 287 1.75 -24.78 -7.63
C LYS A 287 0.53 -24.64 -8.54
N ALA A 288 0.32 -25.60 -9.47
CA ALA A 288 -0.83 -25.63 -10.36
C ALA A 288 -2.17 -25.78 -9.63
N ASN A 289 -2.16 -26.20 -8.35
CA ASN A 289 -3.35 -26.29 -7.52
C ASN A 289 -3.89 -24.93 -7.07
N LEU A 290 -3.06 -23.88 -7.04
CA LEU A 290 -3.54 -22.52 -6.81
C LEU A 290 -4.30 -22.01 -8.04
N GLY A 291 -5.56 -21.67 -7.85
CA GLY A 291 -6.34 -20.91 -8.82
C GLY A 291 -6.53 -19.48 -8.34
N ILE A 292 -6.53 -18.55 -9.27
CA ILE A 292 -6.84 -17.14 -9.02
C ILE A 292 -7.88 -16.72 -10.05
N SER A 293 -8.87 -15.93 -9.62
CA SER A 293 -9.91 -15.34 -10.46
C SER A 293 -10.16 -13.91 -9.99
N PRO A 294 -10.69 -13.01 -10.83
CA PRO A 294 -11.19 -11.74 -10.35
C PRO A 294 -12.15 -11.91 -9.18
N VAL A 295 -12.28 -10.92 -8.31
CA VAL A 295 -13.31 -10.95 -7.26
C VAL A 295 -14.68 -11.12 -7.89
N PRO A 296 -15.60 -11.91 -7.30
CA PRO A 296 -16.95 -12.06 -7.84
C PRO A 296 -17.66 -10.72 -7.95
N ALA A 297 -18.34 -10.50 -9.09
CA ALA A 297 -19.04 -9.26 -9.37
C ALA A 297 -20.28 -9.08 -8.44
N GLY A 298 -20.43 -7.88 -7.92
CA GLY A 298 -21.69 -7.43 -7.32
C GLY A 298 -22.69 -6.92 -8.40
N THR A 299 -23.70 -6.18 -7.98
CA THR A 299 -24.70 -5.64 -8.90
C THR A 299 -24.19 -4.51 -9.78
N ALA A 300 -23.11 -3.83 -9.39
CA ALA A 300 -22.44 -2.79 -10.18
C ALA A 300 -21.23 -3.29 -10.98
N GLY A 301 -20.76 -4.51 -10.71
CA GLY A 301 -19.60 -5.09 -11.36
C GLY A 301 -18.58 -5.65 -10.39
N GLN A 302 -17.35 -5.81 -10.83
CA GLN A 302 -16.25 -6.21 -9.96
C GLN A 302 -15.78 -5.03 -9.11
N GLY A 303 -15.62 -5.26 -7.81
CA GLY A 303 -15.34 -4.23 -6.82
C GLY A 303 -13.91 -4.28 -6.23
N ALA A 304 -12.94 -4.83 -6.94
CA ALA A 304 -11.58 -4.90 -6.41
C ALA A 304 -11.01 -3.49 -6.17
N PRO A 305 -10.55 -3.14 -4.95
CA PRO A 305 -9.94 -1.85 -4.68
C PRO A 305 -8.54 -1.76 -5.26
N GLN A 306 -8.15 -0.57 -5.71
CA GLN A 306 -6.75 -0.28 -6.01
C GLN A 306 -5.94 -0.20 -4.71
N GLY A 307 -4.82 -0.89 -4.68
CA GLY A 307 -3.84 -0.86 -3.62
C GLY A 307 -2.42 -0.68 -4.16
N GLY A 308 -1.46 -0.90 -3.31
CA GLY A 308 -0.05 -0.82 -3.63
C GLY A 308 0.77 -0.05 -2.61
N HIS A 309 2.04 0.16 -2.95
CA HIS A 309 2.98 0.90 -2.12
C HIS A 309 3.77 1.91 -2.93
N ASN A 310 4.00 3.03 -2.30
CA ASN A 310 4.86 4.10 -2.79
C ASN A 310 6.16 4.15 -1.98
N LEU A 311 7.24 4.66 -2.56
CA LEU A 311 8.42 5.09 -1.83
C LEU A 311 8.37 6.61 -1.65
N ALA A 312 8.39 7.05 -0.41
CA ALA A 312 8.34 8.48 -0.05
C ALA A 312 9.58 8.88 0.74
N VAL A 313 10.07 10.10 0.49
CA VAL A 313 11.24 10.64 1.19
C VAL A 313 10.78 11.56 2.31
N TYR A 314 11.31 11.36 3.51
CA TYR A 314 11.03 12.20 4.67
C TYR A 314 11.60 13.62 4.49
N ALA A 315 10.77 14.65 4.71
CA ALA A 315 11.18 16.05 4.53
C ALA A 315 12.33 16.48 5.46
N GLY A 316 12.46 15.84 6.62
CA GLY A 316 13.54 16.10 7.58
C GLY A 316 14.83 15.29 7.36
N SER A 317 14.90 14.49 6.30
CA SER A 317 16.12 13.72 5.95
C SER A 317 17.30 14.64 5.76
N LYS A 318 18.48 14.19 6.22
CA LYS A 318 19.78 14.87 6.01
C LYS A 318 20.53 14.33 4.80
N ASN A 319 20.00 13.30 4.14
CA ASN A 319 20.61 12.57 3.04
C ASN A 319 19.71 12.60 1.79
N LEU A 320 19.11 13.76 1.45
CA LEU A 320 18.09 13.88 0.41
C LEU A 320 18.56 13.36 -0.95
N ASP A 321 19.76 13.75 -1.41
CA ASP A 321 20.28 13.33 -2.72
C ASP A 321 20.46 11.80 -2.80
N ALA A 322 21.00 11.17 -1.74
CA ALA A 322 21.14 9.71 -1.66
C ALA A 322 19.75 9.03 -1.58
N SER A 323 18.78 9.64 -0.86
CA SER A 323 17.42 9.13 -0.76
C SER A 323 16.70 9.20 -2.10
N TYR A 324 16.84 10.29 -2.86
CA TYR A 324 16.25 10.39 -4.20
C TYR A 324 16.84 9.36 -5.17
N ALA A 325 18.15 9.18 -5.16
CA ALA A 325 18.82 8.18 -5.98
C ALA A 325 18.42 6.74 -5.58
N PHE A 326 18.25 6.49 -4.28
CA PHE A 326 17.77 5.20 -3.79
C PHE A 326 16.33 4.93 -4.26
N VAL A 327 15.43 5.92 -4.17
CA VAL A 327 14.04 5.80 -4.65
C VAL A 327 14.01 5.58 -6.16
N GLU A 328 14.79 6.33 -6.95
CA GLU A 328 14.94 6.10 -8.41
C GLU A 328 15.35 4.66 -8.70
N TYR A 329 16.38 4.16 -8.01
CA TYR A 329 16.88 2.80 -8.20
C TYR A 329 15.83 1.74 -7.86
N MET A 330 15.18 1.88 -6.69
CA MET A 330 14.16 0.94 -6.21
C MET A 330 12.89 0.92 -7.07
N THR A 331 12.65 1.96 -7.85
CA THR A 331 11.50 2.08 -8.76
C THR A 331 11.89 2.08 -10.24
N SER A 332 13.14 1.71 -10.55
CA SER A 332 13.60 1.56 -11.94
C SER A 332 12.88 0.41 -12.64
N VAL A 333 12.88 0.44 -13.98
CA VAL A 333 12.29 -0.62 -14.83
C VAL A 333 12.87 -1.99 -14.48
N GLU A 334 14.19 -2.07 -14.31
CA GLU A 334 14.91 -3.31 -13.99
C GLU A 334 14.52 -3.83 -12.60
N THR A 335 14.47 -2.95 -11.61
CA THR A 335 14.09 -3.34 -10.25
C THR A 335 12.63 -3.80 -10.18
N GLN A 336 11.72 -3.11 -10.86
CA GLN A 336 10.32 -3.52 -10.90
C GLN A 336 10.11 -4.84 -11.65
N ALA A 337 10.83 -5.07 -12.73
CA ALA A 337 10.82 -6.35 -13.43
C ALA A 337 11.35 -7.50 -12.55
N GLN A 338 12.47 -7.28 -11.86
CA GLN A 338 13.01 -8.24 -10.88
C GLN A 338 11.99 -8.54 -9.77
N THR A 339 11.35 -7.51 -9.22
CA THR A 339 10.31 -7.65 -8.19
C THR A 339 9.11 -8.45 -8.70
N ALA A 340 8.70 -8.23 -9.94
CA ALA A 340 7.64 -8.97 -10.59
C ALA A 340 8.00 -10.47 -10.74
N GLY A 341 9.20 -10.77 -11.19
CA GLY A 341 9.65 -12.15 -11.39
C GLY A 341 9.91 -12.91 -10.07
N GLU A 342 10.51 -12.27 -9.06
CA GLU A 342 10.86 -12.93 -7.80
C GLU A 342 9.68 -12.98 -6.80
N LEU A 343 8.77 -11.97 -6.81
CA LEU A 343 7.70 -11.81 -5.81
C LEU A 343 6.28 -11.86 -6.40
N ASN A 344 6.13 -11.84 -7.71
CA ASN A 344 4.82 -11.70 -8.39
C ASN A 344 4.09 -10.38 -8.09
N LEU A 345 4.81 -9.35 -7.63
CA LEU A 345 4.25 -8.02 -7.41
C LEU A 345 4.17 -7.26 -8.74
N LEU A 346 3.10 -6.49 -8.92
CA LEU A 346 2.86 -5.83 -10.19
C LEU A 346 3.67 -4.55 -10.33
N PRO A 347 4.39 -4.40 -11.46
CA PRO A 347 5.07 -3.15 -11.78
C PRO A 347 4.11 -1.97 -11.88
N THR A 348 4.61 -0.81 -11.53
CA THR A 348 3.93 0.47 -11.75
C THR A 348 4.40 1.17 -13.01
N ARG A 349 5.48 0.68 -13.65
CA ARG A 349 6.00 1.17 -14.94
C ARG A 349 5.52 0.30 -16.09
N THR A 350 4.99 0.95 -17.12
CA THR A 350 4.49 0.28 -18.33
C THR A 350 5.58 -0.56 -19.00
N SER A 351 6.80 0.00 -19.12
CA SER A 351 7.91 -0.69 -19.77
C SER A 351 8.43 -1.91 -18.99
N ALA A 352 8.20 -1.98 -17.68
CA ALA A 352 8.61 -3.12 -16.88
C ALA A 352 7.80 -4.39 -17.20
N TYR A 353 6.54 -4.27 -17.64
CA TYR A 353 5.74 -5.41 -18.08
C TYR A 353 6.28 -6.10 -19.33
N ALA A 354 7.10 -5.41 -20.13
CA ALA A 354 7.73 -5.98 -21.32
C ALA A 354 9.05 -6.72 -21.02
N LYS A 355 9.57 -6.62 -19.80
CA LYS A 355 10.76 -7.37 -19.38
C LYS A 355 10.40 -8.84 -19.17
N GLN A 356 11.37 -9.73 -19.46
CA GLN A 356 11.19 -11.18 -19.41
C GLN A 356 10.63 -11.65 -18.06
N GLU A 357 11.17 -11.12 -16.95
CA GLU A 357 10.82 -11.50 -15.59
C GLU A 357 9.33 -11.25 -15.28
N ALA A 358 8.80 -10.12 -15.75
CA ALA A 358 7.38 -9.78 -15.56
C ALA A 358 6.49 -10.50 -16.58
N ALA A 359 6.96 -10.64 -17.83
CA ALA A 359 6.23 -11.32 -18.90
C ALA A 359 6.02 -12.82 -18.62
N ASP A 360 7.00 -13.48 -18.01
CA ASP A 360 6.96 -14.90 -17.68
C ASP A 360 6.16 -15.20 -16.38
N SER A 361 5.82 -14.19 -15.58
CA SER A 361 5.01 -14.40 -14.38
C SER A 361 3.52 -14.50 -14.73
N GLU A 362 2.96 -15.71 -14.67
CA GLU A 362 1.52 -15.95 -14.88
C GLU A 362 0.67 -15.12 -13.89
N ILE A 363 1.15 -14.88 -12.69
CA ILE A 363 0.46 -14.10 -11.66
C ILE A 363 0.41 -12.61 -12.05
N VAL A 364 1.53 -12.05 -12.49
CA VAL A 364 1.60 -10.66 -12.95
C VAL A 364 0.68 -10.47 -14.18
N GLN A 365 0.72 -11.40 -15.13
CA GLN A 365 -0.13 -11.34 -16.32
C GLN A 365 -1.62 -11.48 -15.98
N PHE A 366 -1.96 -12.28 -14.97
CA PHE A 366 -3.33 -12.41 -14.49
C PHE A 366 -3.83 -11.11 -13.83
N PHE A 367 -3.04 -10.55 -12.91
CA PHE A 367 -3.47 -9.37 -12.16
C PHE A 367 -3.41 -8.06 -12.95
N LYS A 368 -2.65 -7.99 -14.03
CA LYS A 368 -2.56 -6.78 -14.85
C LYS A 368 -3.93 -6.24 -15.27
N PRO A 369 -4.83 -6.99 -15.94
CA PRO A 369 -6.17 -6.51 -16.27
C PRO A 369 -7.04 -6.27 -15.04
N VAL A 370 -6.82 -6.96 -13.93
CA VAL A 370 -7.55 -6.71 -12.66
C VAL A 370 -7.21 -5.33 -12.11
N VAL A 371 -5.93 -4.96 -12.14
CA VAL A 371 -5.48 -3.63 -11.71
C VAL A 371 -6.01 -2.53 -12.63
N GLU A 372 -6.05 -2.75 -13.95
CA GLU A 372 -6.58 -1.78 -14.91
C GLU A 372 -8.06 -1.43 -14.67
N THR A 373 -8.81 -2.33 -14.03
CA THR A 373 -10.23 -2.14 -13.68
C THR A 373 -10.48 -1.94 -12.19
N ALA A 374 -9.42 -1.86 -11.39
CA ALA A 374 -9.53 -1.66 -9.95
C ALA A 374 -10.14 -0.29 -9.61
N VAL A 375 -10.96 -0.26 -8.57
CA VAL A 375 -11.61 0.97 -8.11
C VAL A 375 -10.61 1.81 -7.32
N GLU A 376 -10.37 3.03 -7.78
CA GLU A 376 -9.53 3.98 -7.05
C GLU A 376 -10.17 4.34 -5.71
N ARG A 377 -9.33 4.41 -4.69
CA ARG A 377 -9.74 4.93 -3.39
C ARG A 377 -9.68 6.47 -3.37
N PRO A 378 -10.41 7.15 -2.48
CA PRO A 378 -10.29 8.61 -2.38
C PRO A 378 -8.87 8.99 -1.93
N TRP A 379 -8.15 9.77 -2.75
CA TRP A 379 -6.80 10.27 -2.43
C TRP A 379 -6.89 11.58 -1.63
N ILE A 380 -7.40 11.48 -0.40
CA ILE A 380 -7.51 12.61 0.55
C ILE A 380 -6.70 12.32 1.82
N PRO A 381 -6.27 13.35 2.58
CA PRO A 381 -5.47 13.17 3.78
C PRO A 381 -6.10 12.23 4.82
N GLU A 382 -7.41 12.18 4.87
CA GLU A 382 -8.15 11.40 5.85
C GLU A 382 -8.36 9.93 5.44
N THR A 383 -8.02 9.53 4.21
CA THR A 383 -8.32 8.16 3.69
C THR A 383 -7.84 7.07 4.64
N GLY A 384 -6.62 7.16 5.16
CA GLY A 384 -6.12 6.20 6.15
C GLY A 384 -6.95 6.16 7.42
N SER A 385 -7.46 7.31 7.86
CA SER A 385 -8.27 7.44 9.08
C SER A 385 -9.70 6.91 8.94
N LEU A 386 -10.22 6.75 7.70
CA LEU A 386 -11.53 6.19 7.44
C LEU A 386 -11.60 4.69 7.78
N PHE A 387 -10.45 3.99 7.75
CA PHE A 387 -10.43 2.55 7.98
C PHE A 387 -10.72 2.16 9.44
N ALA A 388 -10.28 2.93 10.43
CA ALA A 388 -10.49 2.59 11.83
C ALA A 388 -11.98 2.45 12.24
N PRO A 389 -12.87 3.41 11.96
CA PRO A 389 -14.30 3.24 12.22
C PRO A 389 -14.94 2.18 11.33
N LEU A 390 -14.49 2.01 10.09
CA LEU A 390 -15.02 1.02 9.17
C LEU A 390 -14.72 -0.41 9.67
N VAL A 391 -13.47 -0.71 10.03
CA VAL A 391 -13.11 -2.03 10.55
C VAL A 391 -13.85 -2.36 11.83
N THR A 392 -14.01 -1.36 12.71
CA THR A 392 -14.77 -1.53 13.96
C THR A 392 -16.20 -2.00 13.70
N GLU A 393 -16.92 -1.34 12.81
CA GLU A 393 -18.31 -1.70 12.51
C GLU A 393 -18.42 -2.95 11.62
N TYR A 394 -17.49 -3.16 10.70
CA TYR A 394 -17.38 -4.37 9.90
C TYR A 394 -17.20 -5.62 10.78
N THR A 395 -16.23 -5.59 11.71
CA THR A 395 -16.00 -6.69 12.66
C THR A 395 -17.25 -6.96 13.52
N LYS A 396 -17.94 -5.91 14.01
CA LYS A 396 -19.18 -6.06 14.77
C LYS A 396 -20.30 -6.71 13.95
N VAL A 397 -20.41 -6.39 12.67
CA VAL A 397 -21.40 -7.03 11.77
C VAL A 397 -21.10 -8.52 11.63
N LEU A 398 -19.83 -8.88 11.35
CA LEU A 398 -19.42 -10.26 11.16
C LEU A 398 -19.59 -11.11 12.44
N THR A 399 -19.42 -10.50 13.62
CA THR A 399 -19.56 -11.16 14.92
C THR A 399 -20.99 -11.06 15.50
N GLY A 400 -21.95 -10.49 14.76
CA GLY A 400 -23.35 -10.39 15.18
C GLY A 400 -23.61 -9.35 16.29
N GLN A 401 -22.67 -8.45 16.57
CA GLN A 401 -22.77 -7.44 17.63
C GLN A 401 -23.58 -6.20 17.20
N THR A 402 -23.78 -6.02 15.89
CA THR A 402 -24.56 -4.91 15.32
C THR A 402 -25.29 -5.35 14.05
N THR A 403 -26.31 -4.58 13.64
CA THR A 403 -26.97 -4.81 12.35
C THR A 403 -26.24 -4.08 11.23
N PRO A 404 -26.38 -4.56 9.97
CA PRO A 404 -25.83 -3.88 8.79
C PRO A 404 -26.20 -2.41 8.68
N GLU A 405 -27.49 -2.07 8.91
CA GLU A 405 -27.97 -0.69 8.85
C GLU A 405 -27.34 0.19 9.93
N LYS A 406 -27.22 -0.34 11.14
CA LYS A 406 -26.59 0.38 12.25
C LYS A 406 -25.12 0.57 12.02
N ALA A 407 -24.42 -0.44 11.51
CA ALA A 407 -23.01 -0.35 11.15
C ALA A 407 -22.74 0.73 10.10
N ALA A 408 -23.49 0.70 8.99
CA ALA A 408 -23.38 1.70 7.94
C ALA A 408 -23.63 3.12 8.48
N SER A 409 -24.71 3.32 9.25
CA SER A 409 -25.04 4.61 9.86
C SER A 409 -23.92 5.09 10.81
N THR A 410 -23.43 4.21 11.70
CA THR A 410 -22.39 4.55 12.68
C THR A 410 -21.05 4.89 11.99
N THR A 411 -20.72 4.16 10.92
CA THR A 411 -19.53 4.47 10.11
C THR A 411 -19.68 5.84 9.45
N GLY A 412 -20.84 6.12 8.82
CA GLY A 412 -21.11 7.41 8.19
C GLY A 412 -21.03 8.58 9.19
N ASP A 413 -21.58 8.41 10.39
CA ASP A 413 -21.50 9.43 11.45
C ASP A 413 -20.05 9.67 11.93
N SER A 414 -19.25 8.60 11.98
CA SER A 414 -17.82 8.69 12.30
C SER A 414 -17.05 9.41 11.19
N TYR A 415 -17.36 9.14 9.93
CA TYR A 415 -16.76 9.83 8.80
C TYR A 415 -17.05 11.33 8.80
N ARG A 416 -18.31 11.74 9.07
CA ARG A 416 -18.68 13.17 9.18
C ARG A 416 -17.94 13.88 10.31
N LYS A 417 -17.55 13.18 11.38
CA LYS A 417 -16.70 13.74 12.45
C LYS A 417 -15.25 13.92 12.03
N LEU A 418 -14.72 12.99 11.21
CA LEU A 418 -13.37 13.07 10.66
C LEU A 418 -13.28 14.13 9.54
N LEU A 419 -14.27 14.13 8.65
CA LEU A 419 -14.34 14.97 7.46
C LEU A 419 -15.17 16.23 7.75
N LYS A 420 -14.59 17.18 8.49
CA LYS A 420 -15.29 18.40 8.88
C LYS A 420 -15.84 19.17 7.68
N GLY A 421 -17.13 19.46 7.69
CA GLY A 421 -17.82 20.19 6.63
C GLY A 421 -18.27 19.35 5.43
N TRP A 422 -18.16 18.03 5.50
CA TRP A 422 -18.74 17.12 4.53
C TRP A 422 -20.19 16.79 4.90
N LYS A 423 -21.00 16.51 3.86
CA LYS A 423 -22.42 16.12 3.98
C LYS A 423 -22.59 14.65 4.34
#